data_8a5fb3285b2a05018a25904d1d16443f
#
_entry.id   8a5fb3285b2a05018a25904d1d16443f
#
_cell.length_a   1.000
_cell.length_b   1.000
_cell.length_c   1.000
_cell.angle_alpha   90.00
_cell.angle_beta   90.00
_cell.angle_gamma   90.00
#
_symmetry.space_group_name_H-M   'P 1'
#
loop_
_entity.id
_entity.type
_entity.pdbx_description
1 polymer ?
#
loop_
_entity_poly.entity_id
_entity_poly.type
_entity_poly.pdbx_seq_one_letter_code
_entity_poly.pdbx_strand_id
1 'polypeptide(L)'
;MKRIGITLAALCCFGTGAASAASNLRIGLQDDPDFLDPARSRSYVSRIVFASLCDKLIDTTPDLKFVPQLATSWTWSPDNKVLTLKLRTGVTFHDGEPFDAEAVKFNLDRDRTLPESVRKSEIASVDHVDVVDPQTVNIVLKQPDAALVAQLTDRAGMMVAPKASSTGNVTASPVCSGPFKFVERVAQDRIVLERFPQYWNAGAYHFDRVTFMPIADTTVRLANLQSGGLDFIERMASTDVKNAAADPKLSVISIPGLGFNTIELNVTGDHAKTPLGQDPRVRQAFDLAIDRSAINDAVFEGRFTPGAQPFAPASSYHLDQPVPGRDVDKAKALLKAAGATAPVKVALTVANDPVTQQVGQVIQAMTAEAGFDVQLKATEFATLLSEAQAGNFEANMTAWSGRVDPDGNIHQFLTCKAGLNDMKYCNPEVDALLNGARTVTDPAERKAKYAAAMKIIDTDKPILYLYFEPRIFGAAKALHGFVPHPDGMIRLQNVTLDR
;
A
#
# COMPACT_ATOMS: atom_id res chain seq x y z
N MET A 1 49.01 -43.62 65.44
CA MET A 1 48.02 -44.01 64.39
C MET A 1 47.26 -42.77 63.97
N LYS A 2 47.64 -42.16 62.83
CA LYS A 2 46.98 -40.94 62.27
C LYS A 2 46.03 -41.40 61.19
N ARG A 3 44.78 -41.07 61.33
CA ARG A 3 43.76 -41.30 60.30
C ARG A 3 43.74 -40.07 59.35
N ILE A 4 43.97 -40.33 58.06
CA ILE A 4 43.86 -39.35 57.00
C ILE A 4 42.43 -39.39 56.48
N GLY A 5 41.67 -38.30 56.62
CA GLY A 5 40.34 -38.15 56.02
C GLY A 5 40.49 -37.58 54.59
N ILE A 6 39.94 -38.33 53.61
CA ILE A 6 39.88 -37.87 52.20
C ILE A 6 38.54 -37.18 52.03
N THR A 7 38.56 -35.86 51.77
CA THR A 7 37.37 -35.08 51.46
C THR A 7 37.17 -35.12 49.95
N LEU A 8 36.09 -35.72 49.51
CA LEU A 8 35.67 -35.80 48.11
C LEU A 8 34.97 -34.48 47.76
N ALA A 9 35.60 -33.64 46.94
CA ALA A 9 34.98 -32.40 46.40
C ALA A 9 34.12 -32.78 45.18
N ALA A 10 32.81 -32.67 45.32
CA ALA A 10 31.86 -32.79 44.23
C ALA A 10 31.91 -31.55 43.33
N LEU A 11 32.42 -31.67 42.12
CA LEU A 11 32.46 -30.63 41.07
C LEU A 11 31.08 -30.54 40.41
N CYS A 12 30.23 -29.60 40.85
CA CYS A 12 28.98 -29.29 40.14
C CYS A 12 29.29 -28.53 38.83
N CYS A 13 29.25 -29.24 37.71
CA CYS A 13 29.25 -28.58 36.40
C CYS A 13 27.91 -27.87 36.18
N PHE A 14 27.85 -26.57 36.47
CA PHE A 14 26.77 -25.71 35.96
C PHE A 14 26.98 -25.58 34.46
N GLY A 15 26.21 -26.34 33.70
CA GLY A 15 26.04 -26.08 32.25
C GLY A 15 25.38 -24.72 32.08
N THR A 16 26.20 -23.70 31.75
CA THR A 16 25.66 -22.42 31.26
C THR A 16 25.05 -22.69 29.89
N GLY A 17 23.75 -22.99 29.85
CA GLY A 17 22.97 -22.89 28.64
C GLY A 17 23.09 -21.43 28.16
N ALA A 18 23.85 -21.21 27.09
CA ALA A 18 23.83 -19.92 26.41
C ALA A 18 22.38 -19.63 25.99
N ALA A 19 21.69 -18.74 26.69
CA ALA A 19 20.42 -18.23 26.23
C ALA A 19 20.71 -17.58 24.87
N SER A 20 20.29 -18.20 23.77
CA SER A 20 20.35 -17.59 22.45
C SER A 20 19.60 -16.27 22.56
N ALA A 21 20.28 -15.17 22.27
CA ALA A 21 19.64 -13.87 22.22
C ALA A 21 18.49 -13.95 21.20
N ALA A 22 17.29 -13.52 21.62
CA ALA A 22 16.12 -13.54 20.75
C ALA A 22 16.43 -12.82 19.43
N SER A 23 16.17 -13.50 18.31
CA SER A 23 16.46 -12.96 16.98
C SER A 23 15.44 -11.86 16.65
N ASN A 24 15.89 -10.61 16.56
CA ASN A 24 15.05 -9.45 16.21
C ASN A 24 15.44 -8.91 14.83
N LEU A 25 14.47 -8.84 13.91
CA LEU A 25 14.63 -8.16 12.62
C LEU A 25 14.12 -6.72 12.73
N ARG A 26 14.96 -5.74 12.37
CA ARG A 26 14.64 -4.31 12.44
C ARG A 26 14.45 -3.76 11.04
N ILE A 27 13.25 -3.27 10.74
CA ILE A 27 12.83 -2.80 9.41
C ILE A 27 12.52 -1.31 9.49
N GLY A 28 13.25 -0.50 8.71
CA GLY A 28 12.97 0.92 8.54
C GLY A 28 11.86 1.15 7.54
N LEU A 29 10.81 1.85 7.96
CA LEU A 29 9.69 2.31 7.13
C LEU A 29 9.82 3.81 6.86
N GLN A 30 9.28 4.28 5.72
CA GLN A 30 9.27 5.70 5.41
C GLN A 30 8.30 6.48 6.31
N ASP A 31 7.16 5.89 6.63
CA ASP A 31 6.07 6.55 7.36
C ASP A 31 5.61 5.70 8.55
N ASP A 32 4.91 6.31 9.50
CA ASP A 32 4.16 5.58 10.53
C ASP A 32 2.80 5.15 9.96
N PRO A 33 2.35 3.91 10.18
CA PRO A 33 1.01 3.46 9.81
C PRO A 33 -0.10 4.38 10.32
N ASP A 34 -1.08 4.71 9.46
CA ASP A 34 -2.27 5.44 9.86
C ASP A 34 -3.10 4.65 10.90
N PHE A 35 -3.51 3.44 10.55
CA PHE A 35 -4.25 2.52 11.41
C PHE A 35 -3.66 1.11 11.33
N LEU A 36 -3.76 0.34 12.45
CA LEU A 36 -3.47 -1.09 12.47
C LEU A 36 -4.74 -1.94 12.35
N ASP A 37 -5.72 -1.45 11.61
CA ASP A 37 -6.99 -2.12 11.28
C ASP A 37 -7.14 -2.20 9.75
N PRO A 38 -7.16 -3.41 9.14
CA PRO A 38 -7.25 -3.56 7.68
C PRO A 38 -8.46 -2.88 7.06
N ALA A 39 -9.61 -2.85 7.76
CA ALA A 39 -10.83 -2.21 7.27
C ALA A 39 -10.70 -0.69 7.13
N ARG A 40 -9.90 -0.05 8.00
CA ARG A 40 -9.77 1.41 8.09
C ARG A 40 -8.51 1.97 7.46
N SER A 41 -7.44 1.17 7.42
CA SER A 41 -6.12 1.60 6.97
C SER A 41 -6.10 1.97 5.49
N ARG A 42 -5.41 3.08 5.19
CA ARG A 42 -5.17 3.60 3.83
C ARG A 42 -3.69 3.53 3.45
N SER A 43 -2.78 3.64 4.43
CA SER A 43 -1.34 3.78 4.18
C SER A 43 -0.71 2.51 3.57
N TYR A 44 0.34 2.74 2.78
CA TYR A 44 1.16 1.65 2.22
C TYR A 44 1.93 0.90 3.32
N VAL A 45 2.50 1.63 4.26
CA VAL A 45 3.31 1.05 5.35
C VAL A 45 2.48 0.16 6.28
N SER A 46 1.18 0.47 6.48
CA SER A 46 0.27 -0.44 7.19
C SER A 46 0.18 -1.80 6.51
N ARG A 47 0.13 -1.85 5.16
CA ARG A 47 0.11 -3.11 4.40
C ARG A 47 1.39 -3.93 4.63
N ILE A 48 2.55 -3.26 4.76
CA ILE A 48 3.82 -3.92 5.07
C ILE A 48 3.75 -4.58 6.46
N VAL A 49 3.27 -3.87 7.47
CA VAL A 49 3.09 -4.40 8.83
C VAL A 49 2.08 -5.55 8.82
N PHE A 50 0.95 -5.40 8.12
CA PHE A 50 -0.07 -6.45 8.01
C PHE A 50 0.45 -7.73 7.34
N ALA A 51 1.39 -7.64 6.40
CA ALA A 51 1.98 -8.84 5.79
C ALA A 51 2.66 -9.77 6.80
N SER A 52 3.08 -9.24 7.96
CA SER A 52 3.61 -10.03 9.08
C SER A 52 2.55 -10.37 10.13
N LEU A 53 1.47 -9.57 10.22
CA LEU A 53 0.49 -9.63 11.31
C LEU A 53 -0.78 -10.39 10.94
N CYS A 54 -1.29 -10.23 9.71
CA CYS A 54 -2.59 -10.75 9.29
C CYS A 54 -2.48 -11.57 8.02
N ASP A 55 -2.90 -12.83 8.07
CA ASP A 55 -3.12 -13.61 6.86
C ASP A 55 -4.33 -13.11 6.08
N LYS A 56 -4.30 -13.37 4.77
CA LYS A 56 -5.38 -13.08 3.82
C LYS A 56 -6.06 -14.37 3.37
N LEU A 57 -7.23 -14.25 2.79
CA LEU A 57 -7.90 -15.40 2.16
C LEU A 57 -7.06 -15.95 1.01
N ILE A 58 -6.54 -15.08 0.15
CA ILE A 58 -5.74 -15.41 -1.02
C ILE A 58 -4.47 -14.55 -1.00
N ASP A 59 -3.33 -15.06 -1.45
CA ASP A 59 -2.09 -14.29 -1.61
C ASP A 59 -1.65 -14.28 -3.09
N THR A 60 -0.52 -13.63 -3.37
CA THR A 60 0.09 -13.55 -4.69
C THR A 60 1.55 -14.01 -4.66
N THR A 61 2.00 -14.59 -5.77
CA THR A 61 3.42 -14.88 -6.04
C THR A 61 4.15 -13.62 -6.52
N PRO A 62 5.51 -13.64 -6.61
CA PRO A 62 6.28 -12.54 -7.21
C PRO A 62 5.90 -12.23 -8.67
N ASP A 63 5.39 -13.20 -9.40
CA ASP A 63 4.87 -13.05 -10.77
C ASP A 63 3.34 -12.75 -10.79
N LEU A 64 2.79 -12.31 -9.64
CA LEU A 64 1.44 -11.81 -9.46
C LEU A 64 0.31 -12.83 -9.72
N LYS A 65 0.60 -14.13 -9.66
CA LYS A 65 -0.42 -15.18 -9.71
C LYS A 65 -1.07 -15.36 -8.35
N PHE A 66 -2.37 -15.62 -8.35
CA PHE A 66 -3.10 -15.91 -7.10
C PHE A 66 -2.74 -17.29 -6.56
N VAL A 67 -2.47 -17.34 -5.25
CA VAL A 67 -2.10 -18.57 -4.53
C VAL A 67 -2.90 -18.72 -3.23
N PRO A 68 -3.14 -19.96 -2.78
CA PRO A 68 -3.78 -20.22 -1.50
C PRO A 68 -3.06 -19.60 -0.31
N GLN A 69 -3.84 -19.02 0.64
CA GLN A 69 -3.36 -18.70 1.99
C GLN A 69 -4.34 -19.24 3.04
N LEU A 70 -5.28 -18.46 3.55
CA LEU A 70 -6.34 -18.99 4.44
C LEU A 70 -7.41 -19.79 3.68
N ALA A 71 -7.73 -19.40 2.43
CA ALA A 71 -8.46 -20.26 1.50
C ALA A 71 -7.47 -21.22 0.81
N THR A 72 -7.77 -22.50 0.82
CA THR A 72 -6.96 -23.56 0.18
C THR A 72 -7.32 -23.76 -1.29
N SER A 73 -8.55 -23.38 -1.68
CA SER A 73 -9.03 -23.36 -3.07
C SER A 73 -10.26 -22.47 -3.18
N TRP A 74 -10.58 -22.08 -4.43
CA TRP A 74 -11.79 -21.33 -4.75
C TRP A 74 -12.35 -21.72 -6.10
N THR A 75 -13.68 -21.63 -6.24
CA THR A 75 -14.39 -21.92 -7.48
C THR A 75 -15.55 -20.96 -7.70
N TRP A 76 -15.83 -20.64 -8.95
CA TRP A 76 -16.95 -19.81 -9.34
C TRP A 76 -18.15 -20.66 -9.77
N SER A 77 -19.36 -20.19 -9.45
CA SER A 77 -20.58 -20.70 -10.09
C SER A 77 -20.60 -20.39 -11.60
N PRO A 78 -21.37 -21.13 -12.41
CA PRO A 78 -21.43 -20.92 -13.87
C PRO A 78 -21.83 -19.50 -14.30
N ASP A 79 -22.61 -18.79 -13.49
CA ASP A 79 -23.03 -17.41 -13.71
C ASP A 79 -22.09 -16.35 -13.09
N ASN A 80 -20.95 -16.78 -12.51
CA ASN A 80 -19.97 -15.94 -11.81
C ASN A 80 -20.56 -15.07 -10.69
N LYS A 81 -21.64 -15.52 -10.04
CA LYS A 81 -22.26 -14.79 -8.92
C LYS A 81 -22.01 -15.41 -7.56
N VAL A 82 -21.41 -16.59 -7.49
CA VAL A 82 -21.03 -17.20 -6.22
C VAL A 82 -19.57 -17.64 -6.29
N LEU A 83 -18.76 -17.09 -5.38
CA LEU A 83 -17.39 -17.53 -5.14
C LEU A 83 -17.37 -18.44 -3.92
N THR A 84 -17.17 -19.72 -4.12
CA THR A 84 -17.02 -20.71 -3.04
C THR A 84 -15.56 -20.80 -2.64
N LEU A 85 -15.24 -20.59 -1.36
CA LEU A 85 -13.91 -20.78 -0.77
C LEU A 85 -13.90 -22.03 0.11
N LYS A 86 -12.84 -22.87 -0.03
CA LYS A 86 -12.49 -23.90 0.94
C LYS A 86 -11.40 -23.36 1.87
N LEU A 87 -11.63 -23.45 3.18
CA LEU A 87 -10.77 -22.82 4.18
C LEU A 87 -9.76 -23.79 4.75
N ARG A 88 -8.64 -23.27 5.21
CA ARG A 88 -7.60 -24.03 5.93
C ARG A 88 -8.11 -24.43 7.30
N THR A 89 -7.87 -25.67 7.68
CA THR A 89 -8.22 -26.22 9.01
C THR A 89 -7.11 -25.99 10.03
N GLY A 90 -7.47 -25.93 11.31
CA GLY A 90 -6.51 -25.85 12.42
C GLY A 90 -5.81 -24.50 12.55
N VAL A 91 -6.30 -23.46 11.89
CA VAL A 91 -5.81 -22.08 12.04
C VAL A 91 -6.49 -21.45 13.24
N THR A 92 -5.71 -20.69 14.03
CA THR A 92 -6.21 -19.88 15.15
C THR A 92 -5.75 -18.42 14.98
N PHE A 93 -6.54 -17.51 15.49
CA PHE A 93 -6.12 -16.13 15.70
C PHE A 93 -5.12 -16.04 16.87
N HIS A 94 -4.46 -14.88 17.02
CA HIS A 94 -3.44 -14.67 18.06
C HIS A 94 -3.95 -14.77 19.49
N ASP A 95 -5.27 -14.65 19.71
CA ASP A 95 -5.96 -14.81 20.99
C ASP A 95 -6.47 -16.26 21.25
N GLY A 96 -6.23 -17.15 20.27
CA GLY A 96 -6.67 -18.56 20.35
C GLY A 96 -8.07 -18.82 19.78
N GLU A 97 -8.80 -17.78 19.33
CA GLU A 97 -10.08 -17.97 18.63
C GLU A 97 -9.85 -18.77 17.33
N PRO A 98 -10.70 -19.76 16.99
CA PRO A 98 -10.55 -20.51 15.74
C PRO A 98 -10.85 -19.65 14.53
N PHE A 99 -10.10 -19.86 13.43
CA PHE A 99 -10.45 -19.33 12.11
C PHE A 99 -11.32 -20.35 11.39
N ASP A 100 -12.52 -19.93 10.99
CA ASP A 100 -13.52 -20.72 10.28
C ASP A 100 -14.37 -19.86 9.33
N ALA A 101 -15.42 -20.44 8.77
CA ALA A 101 -16.33 -19.76 7.84
C ALA A 101 -17.12 -18.60 8.51
N GLU A 102 -17.42 -18.68 9.80
CA GLU A 102 -18.07 -17.59 10.56
C GLU A 102 -17.12 -16.40 10.70
N ALA A 103 -15.82 -16.65 10.92
CA ALA A 103 -14.83 -15.59 10.97
C ALA A 103 -14.69 -14.87 9.61
N VAL A 104 -14.74 -15.61 8.49
CA VAL A 104 -14.75 -15.01 7.15
C VAL A 104 -15.98 -14.14 6.92
N LYS A 105 -17.16 -14.70 7.26
CA LYS A 105 -18.42 -13.95 7.18
C LYS A 105 -18.36 -12.65 8.00
N PHE A 106 -17.93 -12.74 9.26
CA PHE A 106 -17.77 -11.59 10.14
C PHE A 106 -16.90 -10.49 9.51
N ASN A 107 -15.73 -10.85 8.98
CA ASN A 107 -14.77 -9.88 8.43
C ASN A 107 -15.30 -9.21 7.16
N LEU A 108 -15.89 -9.96 6.22
CA LEU A 108 -16.46 -9.39 5.01
C LEU A 108 -17.71 -8.55 5.31
N ASP A 109 -18.56 -8.96 6.25
CA ASP A 109 -19.69 -8.15 6.69
C ASP A 109 -19.22 -6.88 7.40
N ARG A 110 -18.17 -6.96 8.24
CA ARG A 110 -17.55 -5.80 8.87
C ARG A 110 -17.00 -4.82 7.84
N ASP A 111 -16.30 -5.28 6.84
CA ASP A 111 -15.77 -4.43 5.76
C ASP A 111 -16.88 -3.70 4.99
N ARG A 112 -18.04 -4.34 4.84
CA ARG A 112 -19.22 -3.74 4.16
C ARG A 112 -20.00 -2.77 5.03
N THR A 113 -20.07 -3.00 6.35
CA THR A 113 -21.02 -2.31 7.24
C THR A 113 -20.37 -1.31 8.19
N LEU A 114 -19.09 -1.49 8.58
CA LEU A 114 -18.39 -0.56 9.46
C LEU A 114 -18.39 0.86 8.83
N PRO A 115 -18.92 1.90 9.53
CA PRO A 115 -19.00 3.26 8.96
C PRO A 115 -17.66 3.78 8.42
N GLU A 116 -16.58 3.55 9.15
CA GLU A 116 -15.22 4.01 8.84
C GLU A 116 -14.46 3.10 7.87
N SER A 117 -15.09 2.00 7.41
CA SER A 117 -14.44 1.11 6.45
C SER A 117 -14.24 1.79 5.11
N VAL A 118 -13.01 1.77 4.64
CA VAL A 118 -12.61 2.21 3.30
C VAL A 118 -12.56 1.04 2.30
N ARG A 119 -12.97 -0.18 2.75
CA ARG A 119 -13.04 -1.40 1.89
C ARG A 119 -14.37 -1.53 1.15
N LYS A 120 -15.40 -0.77 1.53
CA LYS A 120 -16.76 -0.88 0.97
C LYS A 120 -16.80 -0.90 -0.56
N SER A 121 -16.02 -0.06 -1.21
CA SER A 121 -15.96 0.00 -2.68
C SER A 121 -15.23 -1.17 -3.31
N GLU A 122 -14.29 -1.79 -2.60
CA GLU A 122 -13.53 -2.95 -3.07
C GLU A 122 -14.40 -4.20 -3.17
N ILE A 123 -15.34 -4.38 -2.24
CA ILE A 123 -16.25 -5.53 -2.17
C ILE A 123 -17.72 -5.12 -2.35
N ALA A 124 -17.99 -4.02 -3.07
CA ALA A 124 -19.34 -3.50 -3.28
C ALA A 124 -20.29 -4.47 -4.01
N SER A 125 -19.72 -5.37 -4.81
CA SER A 125 -20.44 -6.44 -5.51
C SER A 125 -20.99 -7.51 -4.58
N VAL A 126 -20.40 -7.69 -3.39
CA VAL A 126 -20.84 -8.70 -2.41
C VAL A 126 -22.21 -8.34 -1.88
N ASP A 127 -23.17 -9.26 -2.02
CA ASP A 127 -24.51 -9.16 -1.44
C ASP A 127 -24.50 -9.66 0.00
N HIS A 128 -24.08 -10.91 0.19
CA HIS A 128 -23.95 -11.54 1.50
C HIS A 128 -22.94 -12.68 1.47
N VAL A 129 -22.65 -13.23 2.64
CA VAL A 129 -21.76 -14.38 2.82
C VAL A 129 -22.52 -15.50 3.51
N ASP A 130 -22.60 -16.66 2.87
CA ASP A 130 -23.21 -17.87 3.42
C ASP A 130 -22.16 -18.80 4.01
N VAL A 131 -22.39 -19.22 5.24
CA VAL A 131 -21.64 -20.30 5.89
C VAL A 131 -22.27 -21.64 5.51
N VAL A 132 -21.57 -22.42 4.70
CA VAL A 132 -22.05 -23.76 4.26
C VAL A 132 -21.71 -24.81 5.32
N ASP A 133 -20.48 -24.78 5.78
CA ASP A 133 -19.95 -25.58 6.88
C ASP A 133 -18.73 -24.83 7.48
N PRO A 134 -18.14 -25.29 8.61
CA PRO A 134 -17.02 -24.57 9.23
C PRO A 134 -15.81 -24.31 8.33
N GLN A 135 -15.63 -25.06 7.24
CA GLN A 135 -14.52 -24.95 6.29
C GLN A 135 -14.93 -24.50 4.90
N THR A 136 -16.22 -24.15 4.70
CA THR A 136 -16.73 -23.75 3.37
C THR A 136 -17.59 -22.51 3.49
N VAL A 137 -17.25 -21.49 2.72
CA VAL A 137 -18.01 -20.24 2.65
C VAL A 137 -18.34 -19.90 1.20
N ASN A 138 -19.56 -19.42 0.95
CA ASN A 138 -19.98 -18.85 -0.31
C ASN A 138 -20.07 -17.32 -0.19
N ILE A 139 -19.32 -16.61 -1.03
CA ILE A 139 -19.45 -15.17 -1.21
C ILE A 139 -20.42 -14.96 -2.37
N VAL A 140 -21.64 -14.51 -2.05
CA VAL A 140 -22.71 -14.28 -3.03
C VAL A 140 -22.68 -12.85 -3.52
N LEU A 141 -22.72 -12.66 -4.83
CA LEU A 141 -22.61 -11.36 -5.48
C LEU A 141 -23.95 -10.90 -6.08
N LYS A 142 -24.20 -9.60 -6.04
CA LYS A 142 -25.31 -8.92 -6.74
C LYS A 142 -25.18 -9.07 -8.26
N GLN A 143 -23.94 -9.02 -8.74
CA GLN A 143 -23.55 -9.15 -10.14
C GLN A 143 -22.14 -9.74 -10.24
N PRO A 144 -21.72 -10.32 -11.37
CA PRO A 144 -20.35 -10.78 -11.56
C PRO A 144 -19.31 -9.70 -11.24
N ASP A 145 -18.19 -10.09 -10.63
CA ASP A 145 -17.07 -9.18 -10.30
C ASP A 145 -15.73 -9.86 -10.58
N ALA A 146 -15.12 -9.50 -11.70
CA ALA A 146 -13.84 -10.05 -12.13
C ALA A 146 -12.66 -9.61 -11.22
N ALA A 147 -12.83 -8.54 -10.42
CA ALA A 147 -11.80 -8.03 -9.53
C ALA A 147 -11.83 -8.67 -8.13
N LEU A 148 -12.91 -9.35 -7.73
CA LEU A 148 -13.10 -9.78 -6.34
C LEU A 148 -11.95 -10.64 -5.82
N VAL A 149 -11.48 -11.64 -6.58
CA VAL A 149 -10.37 -12.51 -6.15
C VAL A 149 -9.11 -11.68 -5.90
N ALA A 150 -8.83 -10.69 -6.74
CA ALA A 150 -7.69 -9.78 -6.53
C ALA A 150 -7.87 -8.89 -5.29
N GLN A 151 -9.09 -8.43 -4.99
CA GLN A 151 -9.35 -7.66 -3.77
C GLN A 151 -9.11 -8.51 -2.51
N LEU A 152 -9.41 -9.82 -2.55
CA LEU A 152 -9.17 -10.74 -1.45
C LEU A 152 -7.68 -11.10 -1.25
N THR A 153 -6.78 -10.63 -2.12
CA THR A 153 -5.32 -10.73 -1.93
C THR A 153 -4.73 -9.54 -1.16
N ASP A 154 -5.54 -8.57 -0.79
CA ASP A 154 -5.14 -7.38 -0.04
C ASP A 154 -5.99 -7.24 1.25
N ARG A 155 -6.09 -6.03 1.77
CA ARG A 155 -6.73 -5.75 3.07
C ARG A 155 -8.18 -6.23 3.17
N ALA A 156 -8.95 -6.23 2.08
CA ALA A 156 -10.31 -6.79 2.07
C ALA A 156 -10.36 -8.31 2.30
N GLY A 157 -9.26 -9.00 2.07
CA GLY A 157 -9.13 -10.42 2.36
C GLY A 157 -8.39 -10.74 3.67
N MET A 158 -7.92 -9.72 4.42
CA MET A 158 -7.24 -9.92 5.71
C MET A 158 -8.25 -10.20 6.82
N MET A 159 -7.93 -11.18 7.66
CA MET A 159 -8.84 -11.65 8.71
C MET A 159 -8.37 -11.17 10.08
N VAL A 160 -9.23 -10.42 10.78
CA VAL A 160 -9.08 -10.07 12.20
C VAL A 160 -10.00 -10.93 13.06
N ALA A 161 -9.60 -11.18 14.30
CA ALA A 161 -10.36 -11.99 15.24
C ALA A 161 -11.74 -11.35 15.54
N PRO A 162 -12.86 -12.05 15.32
CA PRO A 162 -14.20 -11.52 15.55
C PRO A 162 -14.42 -11.00 16.97
N LYS A 163 -13.99 -11.77 17.97
CA LYS A 163 -14.16 -11.45 19.37
C LYS A 163 -13.40 -10.19 19.79
N ALA A 164 -12.11 -10.10 19.41
CA ALA A 164 -11.30 -8.92 19.67
C ALA A 164 -11.85 -7.67 18.95
N SER A 165 -12.37 -7.85 17.72
CA SER A 165 -12.97 -6.76 16.94
C SER A 165 -14.27 -6.23 17.55
N SER A 166 -15.07 -7.09 18.18
CA SER A 166 -16.32 -6.70 18.82
C SER A 166 -16.12 -5.85 20.08
N THR A 167 -14.93 -5.93 20.71
CA THR A 167 -14.57 -5.09 21.88
C THR A 167 -14.06 -3.69 21.51
N GLY A 168 -13.92 -3.39 20.22
CA GLY A 168 -13.59 -2.04 19.72
C GLY A 168 -12.11 -1.65 19.75
N ASN A 169 -11.18 -2.56 20.06
CA ASN A 169 -9.77 -2.22 20.24
C ASN A 169 -8.82 -2.67 19.11
N VAL A 170 -9.34 -3.14 17.96
CA VAL A 170 -8.51 -3.63 16.85
C VAL A 170 -7.52 -2.59 16.34
N THR A 171 -7.90 -1.32 16.33
CA THR A 171 -7.05 -0.22 15.84
C THR A 171 -5.80 -0.01 16.69
N ALA A 172 -5.88 -0.21 17.99
CA ALA A 172 -4.79 -0.01 18.94
C ALA A 172 -4.03 -1.31 19.24
N SER A 173 -4.72 -2.46 19.23
CA SER A 173 -4.16 -3.77 19.54
C SER A 173 -4.74 -4.82 18.58
N PRO A 174 -4.24 -4.90 17.32
CA PRO A 174 -4.76 -5.80 16.33
C PRO A 174 -4.53 -7.27 16.72
N VAL A 175 -5.57 -8.08 16.55
CA VAL A 175 -5.53 -9.53 16.73
C VAL A 175 -5.88 -10.17 15.40
N CYS A 176 -4.90 -10.81 14.79
CA CYS A 176 -5.01 -11.43 13.47
C CYS A 176 -4.57 -12.91 13.52
N SER A 177 -4.29 -13.51 12.37
CA SER A 177 -3.92 -14.91 12.19
C SER A 177 -2.55 -15.12 11.55
N GLY A 178 -1.74 -14.07 11.40
CA GLY A 178 -0.45 -14.15 10.73
C GLY A 178 0.69 -14.71 11.58
N PRO A 179 1.92 -14.77 11.01
CA PRO A 179 3.09 -15.40 11.65
C PRO A 179 3.62 -14.68 12.89
N PHE A 180 3.30 -13.40 13.03
CA PHE A 180 3.68 -12.58 14.18
C PHE A 180 2.46 -11.94 14.80
N LYS A 181 2.43 -11.82 16.12
CA LYS A 181 1.39 -11.13 16.89
C LYS A 181 1.86 -9.79 17.42
N PHE A 182 0.94 -8.86 17.57
CA PHE A 182 1.19 -7.52 18.06
C PHE A 182 1.64 -7.53 19.54
N VAL A 183 2.65 -6.70 19.83
CA VAL A 183 3.16 -6.46 21.19
C VAL A 183 2.91 -5.02 21.61
N GLU A 184 3.45 -4.05 20.87
CA GLU A 184 3.29 -2.63 21.17
C GLU A 184 3.41 -1.76 19.92
N ARG A 185 2.85 -0.56 20.01
CA ARG A 185 3.12 0.56 19.11
C ARG A 185 3.41 1.80 19.92
N VAL A 186 4.54 2.43 19.64
CA VAL A 186 4.85 3.80 20.06
C VAL A 186 4.83 4.64 18.78
N ALA A 187 3.87 5.55 18.67
CA ALA A 187 3.67 6.36 17.47
C ALA A 187 4.95 7.11 17.09
N GLN A 188 5.30 7.13 15.80
CA GLN A 188 6.50 7.75 15.24
C GLN A 188 7.84 7.16 15.74
N ASP A 189 7.82 6.06 16.48
CA ASP A 189 9.03 5.43 17.02
C ASP A 189 9.12 3.96 16.56
N ARG A 190 8.16 3.11 16.97
CA ARG A 190 8.23 1.69 16.63
C ARG A 190 6.89 0.96 16.70
N ILE A 191 6.84 -0.15 15.96
CA ILE A 191 5.83 -1.21 16.11
C ILE A 191 6.58 -2.51 16.32
N VAL A 192 6.25 -3.22 17.40
CA VAL A 192 6.91 -4.47 17.77
C VAL A 192 5.93 -5.62 17.63
N LEU A 193 6.36 -6.63 16.91
CA LEU A 193 5.67 -7.90 16.77
C LEU A 193 6.55 -9.03 17.33
N GLU A 194 5.94 -10.06 17.90
CA GLU A 194 6.62 -11.29 18.32
C GLU A 194 6.11 -12.51 17.56
N ARG A 195 6.94 -13.53 17.41
CA ARG A 195 6.58 -14.78 16.72
C ARG A 195 5.32 -15.38 17.34
N PHE A 196 4.44 -15.89 16.48
CA PHE A 196 3.29 -16.70 16.89
C PHE A 196 3.60 -18.19 16.68
N PRO A 197 3.99 -18.94 17.75
CA PRO A 197 4.43 -20.33 17.61
C PRO A 197 3.35 -21.28 17.08
N GLN A 198 2.06 -20.93 17.28
CA GLN A 198 0.91 -21.71 16.82
C GLN A 198 0.50 -21.39 15.37
N TYR A 199 1.27 -20.52 14.69
CA TYR A 199 1.00 -20.20 13.28
C TYR A 199 1.05 -21.47 12.42
N TRP A 200 0.08 -21.63 11.53
CA TRP A 200 -0.06 -22.85 10.70
C TRP A 200 1.18 -23.17 9.84
N ASN A 201 2.02 -22.18 9.52
CA ASN A 201 3.27 -22.32 8.77
C ASN A 201 4.47 -21.78 9.57
N ALA A 202 4.50 -21.98 10.90
CA ALA A 202 5.51 -21.41 11.79
C ALA A 202 6.95 -21.79 11.43
N GLY A 203 7.17 -22.97 10.84
CA GLY A 203 8.50 -23.44 10.42
C GLY A 203 9.19 -22.60 9.34
N ALA A 204 8.44 -21.78 8.62
CA ALA A 204 8.97 -20.90 7.58
C ALA A 204 9.39 -19.50 8.09
N TYR A 205 9.24 -19.22 9.39
CA TYR A 205 9.54 -17.91 9.99
C TYR A 205 10.58 -18.06 11.10
N HIS A 206 11.70 -17.33 10.97
CA HIS A 206 12.92 -17.59 11.73
C HIS A 206 13.26 -16.51 12.76
N PHE A 207 12.52 -15.40 12.81
CA PHE A 207 12.71 -14.34 13.78
C PHE A 207 11.80 -14.52 14.98
N ASP A 208 12.29 -14.25 16.20
CA ASP A 208 11.46 -14.23 17.41
C ASP A 208 10.70 -12.92 17.54
N ARG A 209 11.25 -11.84 16.95
CA ARG A 209 10.69 -10.50 16.98
C ARG A 209 10.92 -9.78 15.67
N VAL A 210 9.97 -8.94 15.28
CA VAL A 210 10.11 -7.98 14.17
C VAL A 210 9.78 -6.60 14.73
N THR A 211 10.67 -5.64 14.48
CA THR A 211 10.49 -4.24 14.88
C THR A 211 10.46 -3.38 13.64
N PHE A 212 9.33 -2.73 13.37
CA PHE A 212 9.20 -1.72 12.33
C PHE A 212 9.46 -0.35 12.95
N MET A 213 10.31 0.44 12.30
CA MET A 213 10.77 1.76 12.76
C MET A 213 10.47 2.82 11.70
N PRO A 214 9.45 3.67 11.91
CA PRO A 214 9.17 4.80 11.02
C PRO A 214 10.32 5.82 11.06
N ILE A 215 10.94 6.07 9.93
CA ILE A 215 12.03 7.06 9.76
C ILE A 215 11.82 7.74 8.41
N ALA A 216 11.18 8.90 8.40
CA ALA A 216 10.79 9.60 7.17
C ALA A 216 12.01 10.08 6.36
N ASP A 217 13.07 10.52 7.04
CA ASP A 217 14.30 10.96 6.38
C ASP A 217 15.08 9.78 5.79
N THR A 218 15.24 9.77 4.49
CA THR A 218 15.91 8.70 3.74
C THR A 218 17.39 8.57 4.09
N THR A 219 18.07 9.68 4.35
CA THR A 219 19.48 9.71 4.73
C THR A 219 19.69 9.09 6.13
N VAL A 220 18.84 9.45 7.07
CA VAL A 220 18.84 8.88 8.43
C VAL A 220 18.50 7.39 8.37
N ARG A 221 17.53 7.00 7.54
CA ARG A 221 17.14 5.59 7.36
C ARG A 221 18.27 4.74 6.78
N LEU A 222 18.99 5.24 5.74
CA LEU A 222 20.17 4.59 5.19
C LEU A 222 21.34 4.55 6.21
N ALA A 223 21.61 5.62 6.92
CA ALA A 223 22.67 5.66 7.93
C ALA A 223 22.44 4.63 9.06
N ASN A 224 21.19 4.44 9.47
CA ASN A 224 20.82 3.38 10.42
C ASN A 224 21.05 1.97 9.85
N LEU A 225 20.79 1.73 8.56
CA LEU A 225 21.12 0.46 7.91
C LEU A 225 22.65 0.23 7.85
N GLN A 226 23.43 1.25 7.46
CA GLN A 226 24.89 1.17 7.37
C GLN A 226 25.56 0.93 8.72
N SER A 227 25.05 1.54 9.79
CA SER A 227 25.55 1.36 11.16
C SER A 227 25.07 0.07 11.83
N GLY A 228 24.15 -0.67 11.23
CA GLY A 228 23.54 -1.86 11.82
C GLY A 228 22.47 -1.55 12.87
N GLY A 229 21.93 -0.33 12.90
CA GLY A 229 20.73 0.03 13.64
C GLY A 229 19.45 -0.54 13.04
N LEU A 230 19.44 -0.74 11.72
CA LEU A 230 18.41 -1.44 10.93
C LEU A 230 19.04 -2.63 10.19
N ASP A 231 18.23 -3.61 9.85
CA ASP A 231 18.61 -4.79 9.06
C ASP A 231 18.03 -4.75 7.64
N PHE A 232 16.94 -4.00 7.46
CA PHE A 232 16.23 -3.83 6.20
C PHE A 232 15.56 -2.45 6.14
N ILE A 233 15.52 -1.84 4.95
CA ILE A 233 14.77 -0.60 4.70
C ILE A 233 13.94 -0.73 3.43
N GLU A 234 12.73 -0.18 3.45
CA GLU A 234 11.92 0.03 2.26
C GLU A 234 12.13 1.44 1.69
N ARG A 235 11.78 1.65 0.42
CA ARG A 235 11.87 2.96 -0.27
C ARG A 235 13.22 3.67 -0.05
N MET A 236 14.32 2.99 -0.40
CA MET A 236 15.62 3.64 -0.49
C MET A 236 15.57 4.74 -1.56
N ALA A 237 16.11 5.93 -1.25
CA ALA A 237 16.16 7.01 -2.22
C ALA A 237 17.01 6.62 -3.45
N SER A 238 16.59 7.07 -4.64
CA SER A 238 17.30 6.81 -5.89
C SER A 238 18.75 7.29 -5.86
N THR A 239 19.00 8.43 -5.24
CA THR A 239 20.34 9.03 -5.05
C THR A 239 21.25 8.20 -4.16
N ASP A 240 20.70 7.37 -3.28
CA ASP A 240 21.45 6.54 -2.35
C ASP A 240 21.87 5.18 -2.94
N VAL A 241 21.21 4.75 -4.02
CA VAL A 241 21.39 3.42 -4.62
C VAL A 241 22.85 3.13 -4.97
N LYS A 242 23.53 4.09 -5.61
CA LYS A 242 24.93 3.92 -6.01
C LYS A 242 25.86 3.74 -4.81
N ASN A 243 25.68 4.56 -3.78
CA ASN A 243 26.52 4.51 -2.58
C ASN A 243 26.23 3.24 -1.77
N ALA A 244 24.95 2.90 -1.58
CA ALA A 244 24.57 1.68 -0.89
C ALA A 244 25.05 0.40 -1.60
N ALA A 245 25.00 0.36 -2.92
CA ALA A 245 25.49 -0.77 -3.71
C ALA A 245 27.03 -0.94 -3.67
N ALA A 246 27.77 0.14 -3.38
CA ALA A 246 29.22 0.10 -3.19
C ALA A 246 29.64 -0.34 -1.78
N ASP A 247 28.72 -0.35 -0.81
CA ASP A 247 29.02 -0.79 0.56
C ASP A 247 29.00 -2.33 0.62
N PRO A 248 30.15 -2.99 0.99
CA PRO A 248 30.24 -4.44 1.04
C PRO A 248 29.31 -5.08 2.10
N LYS A 249 28.81 -4.32 3.05
CA LYS A 249 27.91 -4.77 4.12
C LYS A 249 26.43 -4.75 3.70
N LEU A 250 26.12 -4.15 2.55
CA LEU A 250 24.76 -3.93 2.11
C LEU A 250 24.41 -4.70 0.83
N SER A 251 23.14 -4.89 0.61
CA SER A 251 22.53 -5.32 -0.64
C SER A 251 21.45 -4.33 -1.04
N VAL A 252 21.41 -3.95 -2.31
CA VAL A 252 20.34 -3.15 -2.90
C VAL A 252 19.50 -4.04 -3.81
N ILE A 253 18.19 -4.03 -3.62
CA ILE A 253 17.23 -4.81 -4.39
C ILE A 253 16.28 -3.83 -5.06
N SER A 254 16.22 -3.84 -6.39
CA SER A 254 15.31 -2.96 -7.15
C SER A 254 14.52 -3.79 -8.17
N ILE A 255 13.19 -3.66 -8.13
CA ILE A 255 12.28 -4.30 -9.08
C ILE A 255 11.21 -3.30 -9.54
N PRO A 256 10.59 -3.50 -10.72
CA PRO A 256 9.42 -2.73 -11.12
C PRO A 256 8.30 -2.83 -10.09
N GLY A 257 7.67 -1.69 -9.75
CA GLY A 257 6.50 -1.65 -8.88
C GLY A 257 5.20 -1.57 -9.67
N LEU A 258 4.08 -1.77 -8.97
CA LEU A 258 2.72 -1.59 -9.50
C LEU A 258 2.18 -0.18 -9.23
N GLY A 259 2.85 0.57 -8.38
CA GLY A 259 2.38 1.84 -7.86
C GLY A 259 2.67 3.02 -8.77
N PHE A 260 1.95 4.10 -8.52
CA PHE A 260 2.10 5.37 -9.20
C PHE A 260 2.02 6.53 -8.21
N ASN A 261 2.58 7.68 -8.61
CA ASN A 261 2.50 8.94 -7.86
C ASN A 261 1.62 9.94 -8.62
N THR A 262 0.86 10.75 -7.87
CA THR A 262 -0.16 11.64 -8.42
C THR A 262 -0.20 12.98 -7.71
N ILE A 263 -0.84 13.94 -8.38
CA ILE A 263 -1.48 15.09 -7.74
C ILE A 263 -2.99 14.89 -7.87
N GLU A 264 -3.67 14.77 -6.76
CA GLU A 264 -5.13 14.76 -6.67
C GLU A 264 -5.63 16.20 -6.52
N LEU A 265 -6.67 16.55 -7.26
CA LEU A 265 -7.26 17.88 -7.28
C LEU A 265 -8.68 17.81 -6.72
N ASN A 266 -8.97 18.60 -5.70
CA ASN A 266 -10.32 18.66 -5.14
C ASN A 266 -11.24 19.40 -6.12
N VAL A 267 -12.27 18.73 -6.65
CA VAL A 267 -13.18 19.31 -7.65
C VAL A 267 -14.58 19.62 -7.09
N THR A 268 -14.78 19.42 -5.77
CA THR A 268 -16.08 19.64 -5.12
C THR A 268 -15.90 20.16 -3.68
N GLY A 269 -16.80 21.02 -3.23
CA GLY A 269 -16.78 21.56 -1.87
C GLY A 269 -16.05 22.89 -1.75
N ASP A 270 -15.76 23.29 -0.51
CA ASP A 270 -15.23 24.64 -0.25
C ASP A 270 -13.80 24.85 -0.76
N HIS A 271 -12.96 23.84 -0.64
CA HIS A 271 -11.56 23.87 -1.11
C HIS A 271 -11.44 23.81 -2.65
N ALA A 272 -12.52 23.43 -3.35
CA ALA A 272 -12.59 23.46 -4.81
C ALA A 272 -13.08 24.81 -5.39
N LYS A 273 -13.37 25.81 -4.55
CA LYS A 273 -13.79 27.16 -5.00
C LYS A 273 -12.61 28.00 -5.47
N THR A 274 -11.75 27.41 -6.30
CA THR A 274 -10.57 28.00 -6.90
C THR A 274 -10.61 27.79 -8.42
N PRO A 275 -9.87 28.55 -9.23
CA PRO A 275 -9.81 28.30 -10.67
C PRO A 275 -9.42 26.85 -11.00
N LEU A 276 -8.49 26.25 -10.23
CA LEU A 276 -8.03 24.87 -10.41
C LEU A 276 -9.16 23.87 -10.13
N GLY A 277 -9.91 24.05 -9.06
CA GLY A 277 -11.01 23.15 -8.70
C GLY A 277 -12.21 23.25 -9.64
N GLN A 278 -12.52 24.45 -10.16
CA GLN A 278 -13.74 24.70 -10.91
C GLN A 278 -13.63 24.47 -12.43
N ASP A 279 -12.45 24.67 -13.03
CA ASP A 279 -12.33 24.63 -14.49
C ASP A 279 -11.34 23.54 -14.97
N PRO A 280 -11.80 22.53 -15.72
CA PRO A 280 -10.92 21.49 -16.24
C PRO A 280 -9.81 22.04 -17.16
N ARG A 281 -10.01 23.18 -17.81
CA ARG A 281 -8.97 23.82 -18.64
C ARG A 281 -7.80 24.33 -17.80
N VAL A 282 -8.09 24.81 -16.57
CA VAL A 282 -7.05 25.22 -15.61
C VAL A 282 -6.28 24.00 -15.11
N ARG A 283 -6.96 22.86 -14.84
CA ARG A 283 -6.32 21.60 -14.49
C ARG A 283 -5.46 21.04 -15.62
N GLN A 284 -5.94 21.10 -16.86
CA GLN A 284 -5.14 20.73 -18.05
C GLN A 284 -3.92 21.64 -18.24
N ALA A 285 -4.07 22.94 -17.98
CA ALA A 285 -2.94 23.88 -18.01
C ALA A 285 -1.89 23.55 -16.95
N PHE A 286 -2.33 23.18 -15.75
CA PHE A 286 -1.44 22.76 -14.67
C PHE A 286 -0.70 21.45 -15.02
N ASP A 287 -1.38 20.46 -15.61
CA ASP A 287 -0.77 19.22 -16.11
C ASP A 287 0.30 19.46 -17.19
N LEU A 288 -0.01 20.33 -18.17
CA LEU A 288 0.92 20.71 -19.25
C LEU A 288 2.11 21.55 -18.79
N ALA A 289 2.03 22.17 -17.62
CA ALA A 289 3.15 22.91 -17.03
C ALA A 289 4.22 22.00 -16.41
N ILE A 290 3.91 20.70 -16.20
CA ILE A 290 4.77 19.73 -15.49
C ILE A 290 5.55 18.89 -16.51
N ASP A 291 6.89 18.87 -16.37
CA ASP A 291 7.79 17.98 -17.09
C ASP A 291 8.14 16.77 -16.24
N ARG A 292 7.52 15.64 -16.54
CA ARG A 292 7.70 14.38 -15.81
C ARG A 292 9.09 13.78 -16.01
N SER A 293 9.68 13.98 -17.18
CA SER A 293 11.04 13.50 -17.46
C SER A 293 12.08 14.30 -16.69
N ALA A 294 11.93 15.63 -16.66
CA ALA A 294 12.82 16.49 -15.88
C ALA A 294 12.71 16.21 -14.36
N ILE A 295 11.52 15.89 -13.84
CA ILE A 295 11.38 15.42 -12.45
C ILE A 295 12.15 14.10 -12.24
N ASN A 296 12.01 13.14 -13.16
CA ASN A 296 12.70 11.86 -13.09
C ASN A 296 14.22 12.01 -13.07
N ASP A 297 14.75 12.87 -13.94
CA ASP A 297 16.19 13.12 -14.03
C ASP A 297 16.71 13.87 -12.78
N ALA A 298 16.01 14.91 -12.34
CA ALA A 298 16.46 15.78 -11.26
C ALA A 298 16.35 15.14 -9.86
N VAL A 299 15.32 14.32 -9.63
CA VAL A 299 15.03 13.77 -8.30
C VAL A 299 15.35 12.29 -8.20
N PHE A 300 15.19 11.52 -9.30
CA PHE A 300 15.26 10.07 -9.29
C PHE A 300 16.41 9.48 -10.10
N GLU A 301 17.33 10.29 -10.60
CA GLU A 301 18.47 9.86 -11.45
C GLU A 301 18.03 8.97 -12.64
N GLY A 302 16.87 9.27 -13.23
CA GLY A 302 16.32 8.50 -14.35
C GLY A 302 15.76 7.11 -13.96
N ARG A 303 15.66 6.76 -12.66
CA ARG A 303 15.27 5.41 -12.20
C ARG A 303 13.78 5.15 -12.19
N PHE A 304 12.96 6.20 -12.15
CA PHE A 304 11.51 6.07 -12.19
C PHE A 304 11.02 6.11 -13.64
N THR A 305 9.78 5.75 -13.86
CA THR A 305 9.19 5.80 -15.20
C THR A 305 8.13 6.89 -15.25
N PRO A 306 8.28 7.96 -16.06
CA PRO A 306 7.22 8.92 -16.28
C PRO A 306 5.91 8.26 -16.69
N GLY A 307 4.77 8.73 -16.17
CA GLY A 307 3.47 8.12 -16.40
C GLY A 307 2.33 9.12 -16.42
N ALA A 308 1.26 8.78 -17.14
CA ALA A 308 0.04 9.57 -17.25
C ALA A 308 -1.23 8.74 -17.06
N GLN A 309 -1.12 7.57 -16.44
CA GLN A 309 -2.21 6.62 -16.26
C GLN A 309 -2.02 5.77 -14.99
N PRO A 310 -3.09 5.10 -14.47
CA PRO A 310 -2.99 4.28 -13.25
C PRO A 310 -2.40 2.88 -13.46
N PHE A 311 -2.14 2.46 -14.70
CA PHE A 311 -1.71 1.11 -15.03
C PHE A 311 -0.21 1.09 -15.28
N ALA A 312 0.54 0.40 -14.41
CA ALA A 312 2.00 0.31 -14.50
C ALA A 312 2.43 -0.33 -15.83
N PRO A 313 3.64 0.02 -16.38
CA PRO A 313 4.10 -0.50 -17.66
C PRO A 313 4.12 -2.03 -17.78
N ALA A 314 4.36 -2.74 -16.66
CA ALA A 314 4.34 -4.20 -16.62
C ALA A 314 2.92 -4.80 -16.61
N SER A 315 1.86 -4.00 -16.46
CA SER A 315 0.48 -4.46 -16.49
C SER A 315 0.01 -4.75 -17.91
N SER A 316 -0.68 -5.86 -18.14
CA SER A 316 -1.36 -6.15 -19.41
C SER A 316 -2.44 -5.11 -19.76
N TYR A 317 -2.88 -4.35 -18.78
CA TYR A 317 -3.85 -3.26 -18.93
C TYR A 317 -3.20 -1.89 -19.20
N HIS A 318 -1.88 -1.80 -19.23
CA HIS A 318 -1.21 -0.56 -19.62
C HIS A 318 -1.72 -0.08 -20.98
N LEU A 319 -2.12 1.19 -21.05
CA LEU A 319 -2.66 1.78 -22.27
C LEU A 319 -1.52 2.34 -23.12
N ASP A 320 -1.60 2.10 -24.42
CA ASP A 320 -0.66 2.67 -25.39
C ASP A 320 -1.05 4.14 -25.66
N GLN A 321 -0.66 5.01 -24.75
CA GLN A 321 -0.86 6.45 -24.86
C GLN A 321 0.42 7.20 -24.46
N PRO A 322 0.78 8.28 -25.18
CA PRO A 322 1.98 9.03 -24.86
C PRO A 322 1.83 9.75 -23.50
N VAL A 323 2.93 9.82 -22.76
CA VAL A 323 3.02 10.72 -21.62
C VAL A 323 3.06 12.17 -22.15
N PRO A 324 2.18 13.07 -21.69
CA PRO A 324 2.17 14.46 -22.15
C PRO A 324 3.52 15.13 -21.89
N GLY A 325 4.09 15.76 -22.91
CA GLY A 325 5.23 16.64 -22.76
C GLY A 325 4.81 17.98 -22.15
N ARG A 326 5.77 18.67 -21.53
CA ARG A 326 5.57 20.03 -21.02
C ARG A 326 5.32 21.00 -22.18
N ASP A 327 4.28 21.84 -22.06
CA ASP A 327 3.90 22.85 -23.05
C ASP A 327 3.40 24.10 -22.34
N VAL A 328 4.33 25.04 -22.07
CA VAL A 328 4.06 26.27 -21.33
C VAL A 328 3.14 27.21 -22.12
N ASP A 329 3.30 27.28 -23.44
CA ASP A 329 2.52 28.20 -24.28
C ASP A 329 1.06 27.74 -24.36
N LYS A 330 0.84 26.43 -24.52
CA LYS A 330 -0.50 25.84 -24.48
C LYS A 330 -1.13 25.96 -23.08
N ALA A 331 -0.36 25.80 -22.01
CA ALA A 331 -0.83 26.05 -20.66
C ALA A 331 -1.33 27.47 -20.46
N LYS A 332 -0.55 28.48 -20.87
CA LYS A 332 -0.96 29.89 -20.84
C LYS A 332 -2.20 30.18 -21.70
N ALA A 333 -2.29 29.55 -22.87
CA ALA A 333 -3.47 29.68 -23.73
C ALA A 333 -4.74 29.13 -23.08
N LEU A 334 -4.64 28.00 -22.39
CA LEU A 334 -5.76 27.40 -21.63
C LEU A 334 -6.18 28.27 -20.44
N LEU A 335 -5.24 28.83 -19.67
CA LEU A 335 -5.53 29.78 -18.60
C LEU A 335 -6.28 30.99 -19.11
N LYS A 336 -5.83 31.57 -20.23
CA LYS A 336 -6.50 32.69 -20.89
C LYS A 336 -7.90 32.31 -21.36
N ALA A 337 -8.07 31.14 -21.99
CA ALA A 337 -9.38 30.62 -22.43
C ALA A 337 -10.36 30.36 -21.27
N ALA A 338 -9.84 29.96 -20.11
CA ALA A 338 -10.59 29.80 -18.87
C ALA A 338 -10.96 31.15 -18.21
N GLY A 339 -10.38 32.27 -18.63
CA GLY A 339 -10.54 33.57 -17.97
C GLY A 339 -9.81 33.66 -16.63
N ALA A 340 -8.85 32.77 -16.38
CA ALA A 340 -8.10 32.75 -15.13
C ALA A 340 -7.06 33.89 -15.11
N THR A 341 -7.01 34.63 -14.01
CA THR A 341 -6.02 35.71 -13.80
C THR A 341 -4.72 35.11 -13.26
N ALA A 342 -3.65 35.21 -14.01
CA ALA A 342 -2.33 34.76 -13.57
C ALA A 342 -1.69 35.81 -12.62
N PRO A 343 -0.89 35.34 -11.60
CA PRO A 343 -0.64 33.94 -11.30
C PRO A 343 -1.83 33.27 -10.61
N VAL A 344 -2.19 32.06 -11.06
CA VAL A 344 -3.19 31.21 -10.39
C VAL A 344 -2.55 30.60 -9.16
N LYS A 345 -3.07 30.94 -7.98
CA LYS A 345 -2.60 30.35 -6.72
C LYS A 345 -3.06 28.92 -6.60
N VAL A 346 -2.17 28.02 -6.12
CA VAL A 346 -2.46 26.61 -5.86
C VAL A 346 -1.84 26.21 -4.54
N ALA A 347 -2.65 25.80 -3.57
CA ALA A 347 -2.17 25.22 -2.34
C ALA A 347 -1.91 23.70 -2.55
N LEU A 348 -0.63 23.30 -2.67
CA LEU A 348 -0.22 21.91 -2.86
C LEU A 348 0.26 21.32 -1.54
N THR A 349 -0.52 20.40 -0.97
CA THR A 349 -0.12 19.63 0.20
C THR A 349 0.79 18.47 -0.21
N VAL A 350 1.91 18.32 0.50
CA VAL A 350 2.91 17.27 0.27
C VAL A 350 3.28 16.60 1.59
N ALA A 351 3.70 15.33 1.55
CA ALA A 351 4.26 14.68 2.73
C ALA A 351 5.58 15.36 3.15
N ASN A 352 5.89 15.29 4.45
CA ASN A 352 7.05 15.96 5.03
C ASN A 352 8.39 15.21 4.85
N ASP A 353 8.43 14.16 4.01
CA ASP A 353 9.67 13.50 3.64
C ASP A 353 10.47 14.32 2.60
N PRO A 354 11.82 14.24 2.62
CA PRO A 354 12.67 15.06 1.76
C PRO A 354 12.43 14.88 0.26
N VAL A 355 12.16 13.64 -0.18
CA VAL A 355 12.00 13.32 -1.61
C VAL A 355 10.71 13.92 -2.15
N THR A 356 9.61 13.74 -1.43
CA THR A 356 8.31 14.31 -1.82
C THR A 356 8.34 15.83 -1.85
N GLN A 357 9.01 16.46 -0.85
CA GLN A 357 9.20 17.91 -0.84
C GLN A 357 10.05 18.39 -2.02
N GLN A 358 11.11 17.68 -2.40
CA GLN A 358 11.93 18.02 -3.56
C GLN A 358 11.12 17.95 -4.87
N VAL A 359 10.30 16.92 -5.06
CA VAL A 359 9.37 16.84 -6.21
C VAL A 359 8.43 18.04 -6.22
N GLY A 360 7.84 18.39 -5.07
CA GLY A 360 6.98 19.56 -4.93
C GLY A 360 7.68 20.87 -5.34
N GLN A 361 8.93 21.07 -4.91
CA GLN A 361 9.74 22.25 -5.28
C GLN A 361 10.03 22.31 -6.78
N VAL A 362 10.31 21.18 -7.41
CA VAL A 362 10.52 21.12 -8.87
C VAL A 362 9.22 21.48 -9.61
N ILE A 363 8.07 20.94 -9.18
CA ILE A 363 6.76 21.28 -9.74
C ILE A 363 6.45 22.77 -9.54
N GLN A 364 6.71 23.33 -8.36
CA GLN A 364 6.53 24.77 -8.08
C GLN A 364 7.32 25.61 -9.07
N ALA A 365 8.60 25.30 -9.28
CA ALA A 365 9.46 26.05 -10.23
C ALA A 365 8.96 25.93 -11.67
N MET A 366 8.60 24.72 -12.14
CA MET A 366 8.12 24.50 -13.51
C MET A 366 6.81 25.21 -13.81
N THR A 367 5.87 25.16 -12.88
CA THR A 367 4.51 25.70 -13.08
C THR A 367 4.47 27.21 -13.00
N ALA A 368 5.43 27.85 -12.31
CA ALA A 368 5.56 29.31 -12.25
C ALA A 368 5.71 29.93 -13.64
N GLU A 369 6.46 29.30 -14.54
CA GLU A 369 6.62 29.78 -15.93
C GLU A 369 5.31 29.77 -16.72
N ALA A 370 4.38 28.85 -16.38
CA ALA A 370 3.07 28.76 -17.00
C ALA A 370 2.02 29.70 -16.39
N GLY A 371 2.37 30.44 -15.33
CA GLY A 371 1.48 31.39 -14.67
C GLY A 371 0.76 30.81 -13.42
N PHE A 372 1.34 29.82 -12.76
CA PHE A 372 0.85 29.35 -11.46
C PHE A 372 1.74 29.83 -10.32
N ASP A 373 1.16 30.05 -9.15
CA ASP A 373 1.84 30.34 -7.88
C ASP A 373 1.53 29.20 -6.92
N VAL A 374 2.38 28.17 -6.94
CA VAL A 374 2.22 26.98 -6.10
C VAL A 374 2.78 27.23 -4.71
N GLN A 375 1.94 27.11 -3.70
CA GLN A 375 2.27 27.21 -2.29
C GLN A 375 2.37 25.81 -1.67
N LEU A 376 3.58 25.37 -1.33
CA LEU A 376 3.81 24.06 -0.74
C LEU A 376 3.44 24.06 0.74
N LYS A 377 2.64 23.07 1.17
CA LYS A 377 2.30 22.79 2.56
C LYS A 377 2.79 21.38 2.91
N ALA A 378 3.93 21.28 3.59
CA ALA A 378 4.43 19.99 4.09
C ALA A 378 3.68 19.59 5.36
N THR A 379 3.23 18.33 5.45
CA THR A 379 2.54 17.77 6.60
C THR A 379 2.92 16.30 6.80
N GLU A 380 2.73 15.81 8.00
CA GLU A 380 2.93 14.40 8.32
C GLU A 380 1.95 13.53 7.53
N PHE A 381 2.40 12.35 7.07
CA PHE A 381 1.69 11.55 6.05
C PHE A 381 0.31 11.05 6.50
N ALA A 382 0.15 10.60 7.76
CA ALA A 382 -1.17 10.16 8.24
C ALA A 382 -2.15 11.33 8.37
N THR A 383 -1.65 12.52 8.72
CA THR A 383 -2.41 13.77 8.73
C THR A 383 -2.83 14.14 7.30
N LEU A 384 -1.92 14.04 6.31
CA LEU A 384 -2.22 14.28 4.90
C LEU A 384 -3.39 13.39 4.43
N LEU A 385 -3.34 12.09 4.73
CA LEU A 385 -4.42 11.15 4.36
C LEU A 385 -5.76 11.50 5.03
N SER A 386 -5.72 11.90 6.31
CA SER A 386 -6.92 12.27 7.08
C SER A 386 -7.57 13.54 6.52
N GLU A 387 -6.76 14.57 6.24
CA GLU A 387 -7.22 15.84 5.65
C GLU A 387 -7.76 15.63 4.23
N ALA A 388 -7.09 14.79 3.43
CA ALA A 388 -7.56 14.42 2.09
C ALA A 388 -8.93 13.75 2.14
N GLN A 389 -9.12 12.77 3.02
CA GLN A 389 -10.40 12.07 3.21
C GLN A 389 -11.51 13.03 3.63
N ALA A 390 -11.20 14.00 4.49
CA ALA A 390 -12.13 15.05 4.92
C ALA A 390 -12.45 16.06 3.81
N GLY A 391 -11.65 16.11 2.73
CA GLY A 391 -11.77 17.09 1.64
C GLY A 391 -11.13 18.44 1.96
N ASN A 392 -10.24 18.50 2.97
CA ASN A 392 -9.57 19.70 3.44
C ASN A 392 -8.28 20.01 2.65
N PHE A 393 -8.34 19.96 1.34
CA PHE A 393 -7.21 20.26 0.45
C PHE A 393 -7.70 20.85 -0.86
N GLU A 394 -6.85 21.62 -1.55
CA GLU A 394 -7.05 22.05 -2.94
C GLU A 394 -6.34 21.09 -3.91
N ALA A 395 -5.04 20.91 -3.72
CA ALA A 395 -4.22 19.92 -4.43
C ALA A 395 -3.42 19.11 -3.40
N ASN A 396 -3.32 17.81 -3.62
CA ASN A 396 -2.66 16.88 -2.70
C ASN A 396 -1.73 15.95 -3.48
N MET A 397 -0.44 15.94 -3.16
CA MET A 397 0.50 15.00 -3.75
C MET A 397 0.53 13.71 -2.94
N THR A 398 0.13 12.61 -3.56
CA THR A 398 0.03 11.30 -2.94
C THR A 398 0.53 10.20 -3.87
N ALA A 399 0.62 8.99 -3.34
CA ALA A 399 1.05 7.81 -4.09
C ALA A 399 0.11 6.63 -3.84
N TRP A 400 -0.02 5.79 -4.83
CA TRP A 400 -0.69 4.50 -4.72
C TRP A 400 0.31 3.36 -4.86
N SER A 401 0.29 2.40 -3.97
CA SER A 401 1.22 1.27 -3.98
C SER A 401 0.93 0.23 -5.08
N GLY A 402 -0.20 0.38 -5.76
CA GLY A 402 -0.63 -0.50 -6.84
C GLY A 402 -1.35 -1.77 -6.37
N ARG A 403 -2.15 -2.31 -7.29
CA ARG A 403 -2.85 -3.60 -7.16
C ARG A 403 -2.62 -4.44 -8.39
N VAL A 404 -2.75 -5.75 -8.22
CA VAL A 404 -2.58 -6.72 -9.31
C VAL A 404 -3.65 -6.54 -10.38
N ASP A 405 -4.91 -6.44 -9.97
CA ASP A 405 -6.02 -6.16 -10.89
C ASP A 405 -6.12 -4.64 -11.15
N PRO A 406 -6.33 -4.21 -12.40
CA PRO A 406 -6.44 -2.80 -12.77
C PRO A 406 -7.57 -2.07 -12.04
N ASP A 407 -8.62 -2.75 -11.65
CA ASP A 407 -9.76 -2.17 -10.92
C ASP A 407 -9.30 -1.50 -9.62
N GLY A 408 -8.43 -2.16 -8.87
CA GLY A 408 -7.87 -1.64 -7.63
C GLY A 408 -6.94 -0.43 -7.81
N ASN A 409 -6.63 -0.04 -9.06
CA ASN A 409 -5.78 1.10 -9.40
C ASN A 409 -6.58 2.32 -9.91
N ILE A 410 -7.86 2.16 -10.23
CA ILE A 410 -8.68 3.23 -10.81
C ILE A 410 -10.06 3.36 -10.16
N HIS A 411 -10.81 2.27 -9.96
CA HIS A 411 -12.22 2.30 -9.57
C HIS A 411 -12.43 3.03 -8.23
N GLN A 412 -11.66 2.69 -7.21
CA GLN A 412 -11.83 3.23 -5.86
C GLN A 412 -11.45 4.72 -5.73
N PHE A 413 -10.80 5.30 -6.74
CA PHE A 413 -10.39 6.71 -6.78
C PHE A 413 -11.34 7.58 -7.61
N LEU A 414 -11.95 7.00 -8.65
CA LEU A 414 -12.60 7.77 -9.71
C LEU A 414 -14.08 7.44 -9.92
N THR A 415 -14.65 6.49 -9.13
CA THR A 415 -16.10 6.32 -9.09
C THR A 415 -16.75 7.20 -8.01
N CYS A 416 -17.98 7.63 -8.26
CA CYS A 416 -18.73 8.46 -7.34
C CYS A 416 -18.84 7.81 -5.95
N LYS A 417 -18.49 8.56 -4.90
CA LYS A 417 -18.57 8.14 -3.49
C LYS A 417 -17.69 6.92 -3.13
N ALA A 418 -16.73 6.53 -3.98
CA ALA A 418 -15.80 5.47 -3.64
C ALA A 418 -14.89 5.87 -2.46
N GLY A 419 -14.41 4.88 -1.73
CA GLY A 419 -13.75 5.06 -0.43
C GLY A 419 -12.43 5.82 -0.44
N LEU A 420 -11.76 5.89 -1.59
CA LEU A 420 -10.51 6.64 -1.78
C LEU A 420 -10.66 7.78 -2.81
N ASN A 421 -11.89 8.16 -3.15
CA ASN A 421 -12.14 9.31 -4.01
C ASN A 421 -12.11 10.61 -3.18
N ASP A 422 -10.91 11.00 -2.75
CA ASP A 422 -10.70 12.21 -1.96
C ASP A 422 -10.96 13.49 -2.77
N MET A 423 -10.75 13.45 -4.09
CA MET A 423 -11.02 14.53 -5.05
C MET A 423 -12.51 14.89 -5.12
N LYS A 424 -13.40 14.01 -4.63
CA LYS A 424 -14.86 14.11 -4.74
C LYS A 424 -15.35 14.19 -6.18
N TYR A 425 -14.56 13.63 -7.11
CA TYR A 425 -14.91 13.53 -8.53
C TYR A 425 -16.12 12.60 -8.71
N CYS A 426 -17.03 13.00 -9.58
CA CYS A 426 -18.20 12.18 -9.90
C CYS A 426 -18.65 12.44 -11.33
N ASN A 427 -18.45 11.48 -12.20
CA ASN A 427 -18.91 11.48 -13.57
C ASN A 427 -19.66 10.17 -13.86
N PRO A 428 -20.99 10.21 -14.13
CA PRO A 428 -21.79 9.00 -14.32
C PRO A 428 -21.34 8.12 -15.50
N GLU A 429 -20.73 8.69 -16.52
CA GLU A 429 -20.22 7.93 -17.68
C GLU A 429 -18.95 7.17 -17.27
N VAL A 430 -18.06 7.78 -16.50
CA VAL A 430 -16.88 7.11 -15.91
C VAL A 430 -17.34 5.99 -14.99
N ASP A 431 -18.34 6.24 -14.13
CA ASP A 431 -18.93 5.21 -13.26
C ASP A 431 -19.47 4.01 -14.06
N ALA A 432 -20.22 4.28 -15.13
CA ALA A 432 -20.77 3.22 -15.97
C ALA A 432 -19.68 2.36 -16.62
N LEU A 433 -18.60 3.00 -17.10
CA LEU A 433 -17.46 2.32 -17.71
C LEU A 433 -16.66 1.49 -16.70
N LEU A 434 -16.34 2.05 -15.54
CA LEU A 434 -15.56 1.36 -14.52
C LEU A 434 -16.35 0.24 -13.84
N ASN A 435 -17.63 0.44 -13.53
CA ASN A 435 -18.50 -0.61 -13.02
C ASN A 435 -18.72 -1.70 -14.09
N GLY A 436 -18.88 -1.32 -15.37
CA GLY A 436 -18.97 -2.26 -16.47
C GLY A 436 -17.70 -3.10 -16.68
N ALA A 437 -16.51 -2.56 -16.39
CA ALA A 437 -15.26 -3.32 -16.45
C ALA A 437 -15.20 -4.43 -15.37
N ARG A 438 -15.87 -4.28 -14.24
CA ARG A 438 -15.98 -5.33 -13.20
C ARG A 438 -16.81 -6.53 -13.65
N THR A 439 -17.84 -6.29 -14.44
CA THR A 439 -18.79 -7.36 -14.85
C THR A 439 -18.31 -8.21 -16.01
N VAL A 440 -17.18 -7.84 -16.62
CA VAL A 440 -16.61 -8.50 -17.80
C VAL A 440 -15.35 -9.26 -17.42
N THR A 441 -15.26 -10.53 -17.85
CA THR A 441 -14.08 -11.38 -17.63
C THR A 441 -13.09 -11.37 -18.79
N ASP A 442 -13.52 -10.98 -20.00
CA ASP A 442 -12.63 -10.86 -21.16
C ASP A 442 -11.65 -9.68 -20.97
N PRO A 443 -10.32 -9.93 -20.99
CA PRO A 443 -9.33 -8.90 -20.73
C PRO A 443 -9.33 -7.77 -21.76
N ALA A 444 -9.62 -8.07 -23.04
CA ALA A 444 -9.60 -7.05 -24.09
C ALA A 444 -10.81 -6.11 -23.95
N GLU A 445 -11.99 -6.64 -23.66
CA GLU A 445 -13.17 -5.83 -23.39
C GLU A 445 -13.00 -4.98 -22.12
N ARG A 446 -12.45 -5.55 -21.05
CA ARG A 446 -12.12 -4.79 -19.83
C ARG A 446 -11.15 -3.63 -20.13
N LYS A 447 -10.08 -3.91 -20.89
CA LYS A 447 -9.08 -2.89 -21.28
C LYS A 447 -9.72 -1.78 -22.12
N ALA A 448 -10.64 -2.10 -23.03
CA ALA A 448 -11.37 -1.11 -23.82
C ALA A 448 -12.23 -0.18 -22.94
N LYS A 449 -12.90 -0.72 -21.91
CA LYS A 449 -13.68 0.09 -20.95
C LYS A 449 -12.77 1.02 -20.13
N TYR A 450 -11.63 0.55 -19.63
CA TYR A 450 -10.65 1.40 -18.96
C TYR A 450 -10.10 2.50 -19.87
N ALA A 451 -9.80 2.18 -21.14
CA ALA A 451 -9.33 3.16 -22.11
C ALA A 451 -10.39 4.24 -22.39
N ALA A 452 -11.67 3.85 -22.48
CA ALA A 452 -12.77 4.80 -22.65
C ALA A 452 -12.93 5.71 -21.43
N ALA A 453 -12.87 5.16 -20.20
CA ALA A 453 -12.91 5.93 -18.97
C ALA A 453 -11.75 6.94 -18.88
N MET A 454 -10.52 6.50 -19.22
CA MET A 454 -9.34 7.37 -19.18
C MET A 454 -9.46 8.55 -20.14
N LYS A 455 -10.10 8.43 -21.30
CA LYS A 455 -10.32 9.60 -22.19
C LYS A 455 -11.16 10.70 -21.52
N ILE A 456 -12.18 10.33 -20.76
CA ILE A 456 -13.02 11.29 -20.03
C ILE A 456 -12.24 11.88 -18.86
N ILE A 457 -11.55 11.04 -18.09
CA ILE A 457 -10.72 11.44 -16.94
C ILE A 457 -9.62 12.40 -17.39
N ASP A 458 -8.98 12.13 -18.53
CA ASP A 458 -7.95 13.02 -19.11
C ASP A 458 -8.51 14.37 -19.56
N THR A 459 -9.78 14.47 -19.90
CA THR A 459 -10.46 15.72 -20.20
C THR A 459 -10.83 16.46 -18.91
N ASP A 460 -11.38 15.78 -17.94
CA ASP A 460 -11.83 16.37 -16.66
C ASP A 460 -10.65 16.70 -15.73
N LYS A 461 -9.56 15.94 -15.81
CA LYS A 461 -8.31 16.06 -15.03
C LYS A 461 -8.50 16.23 -13.53
N PRO A 462 -9.26 15.37 -12.86
CA PRO A 462 -9.34 15.42 -11.39
C PRO A 462 -8.04 14.92 -10.74
N ILE A 463 -7.24 14.13 -11.48
CA ILE A 463 -6.00 13.51 -11.03
C ILE A 463 -4.92 13.64 -12.11
N LEU A 464 -3.71 14.01 -11.70
CA LEU A 464 -2.53 14.05 -12.54
C LEU A 464 -1.60 12.90 -12.14
N TYR A 465 -1.42 11.92 -13.02
CA TYR A 465 -0.40 10.88 -12.84
C TYR A 465 0.97 11.44 -13.20
N LEU A 466 1.98 11.18 -12.37
CA LEU A 466 3.32 11.74 -12.53
C LEU A 466 4.33 10.71 -13.00
N TYR A 467 4.47 9.61 -12.24
CA TYR A 467 5.46 8.56 -12.52
C TYR A 467 5.11 7.27 -11.79
N PHE A 468 5.69 6.16 -12.28
CA PHE A 468 5.67 4.85 -11.65
C PHE A 468 6.95 4.65 -10.85
N GLU A 469 6.81 4.18 -9.61
CA GLU A 469 7.89 4.00 -8.66
C GLU A 469 8.39 2.55 -8.68
N PRO A 470 9.70 2.29 -8.89
CA PRO A 470 10.29 0.98 -8.64
C PRO A 470 10.29 0.69 -7.13
N ARG A 471 10.27 -0.58 -6.76
CA ARG A 471 10.50 -0.99 -5.36
C ARG A 471 11.99 -1.10 -5.13
N ILE A 472 12.56 -0.17 -4.35
CA ILE A 472 13.98 -0.14 -4.02
C ILE A 472 14.13 -0.41 -2.53
N PHE A 473 14.73 -1.56 -2.22
CA PHE A 473 15.00 -1.99 -0.84
C PHE A 473 16.50 -1.95 -0.56
N GLY A 474 16.87 -1.63 0.66
CA GLY A 474 18.20 -1.83 1.21
C GLY A 474 18.16 -2.92 2.28
N ALA A 475 19.13 -3.80 2.28
CA ALA A 475 19.23 -4.87 3.26
C ALA A 475 20.68 -5.02 3.75
N ALA A 476 20.85 -5.42 5.01
CA ALA A 476 22.14 -5.94 5.46
C ALA A 476 22.55 -7.12 4.59
N LYS A 477 23.83 -7.24 4.24
CA LYS A 477 24.37 -8.34 3.42
C LYS A 477 24.14 -9.71 4.06
N ALA A 478 24.03 -9.73 5.38
CA ALA A 478 23.76 -10.92 6.19
C ALA A 478 22.28 -11.35 6.15
N LEU A 479 21.37 -10.57 5.55
CA LEU A 479 19.97 -10.95 5.36
C LEU A 479 19.84 -11.80 4.10
N HIS A 480 19.27 -12.99 4.25
CA HIS A 480 19.09 -13.96 3.18
C HIS A 480 17.63 -14.34 2.99
N GLY A 481 17.29 -14.88 1.81
CA GLY A 481 15.98 -15.46 1.54
C GLY A 481 14.85 -14.46 1.24
N PHE A 482 15.11 -13.15 1.27
CA PHE A 482 14.09 -12.16 0.90
C PHE A 482 13.79 -12.21 -0.60
N VAL A 483 12.51 -12.40 -0.93
CA VAL A 483 11.99 -12.40 -2.30
C VAL A 483 11.14 -11.15 -2.49
N PRO A 484 11.57 -10.19 -3.33
CA PRO A 484 10.81 -8.97 -3.55
C PRO A 484 9.57 -9.23 -4.40
N HIS A 485 8.47 -8.55 -4.08
CA HIS A 485 7.22 -8.59 -4.82
C HIS A 485 6.90 -7.20 -5.40
N PRO A 486 6.31 -7.12 -6.62
CA PRO A 486 5.95 -5.83 -7.23
C PRO A 486 4.93 -5.02 -6.44
N ASP A 487 4.13 -5.66 -5.57
CA ASP A 487 3.21 -5.00 -4.63
C ASP A 487 3.95 -4.27 -3.49
N GLY A 488 5.26 -4.53 -3.34
CA GLY A 488 6.15 -3.93 -2.35
C GLY A 488 5.99 -4.46 -0.93
N MET A 489 5.20 -5.51 -0.73
CA MET A 489 5.02 -6.11 0.60
C MET A 489 6.27 -6.87 1.03
N ILE A 490 6.67 -6.68 2.28
CA ILE A 490 7.81 -7.36 2.90
C ILE A 490 7.30 -8.66 3.51
N ARG A 491 7.45 -9.76 2.74
CA ARG A 491 7.11 -11.10 3.20
C ARG A 491 8.34 -11.74 3.82
N LEU A 492 8.22 -12.21 5.06
CA LEU A 492 9.34 -12.74 5.86
C LEU A 492 9.47 -14.26 5.83
N GLN A 493 8.68 -14.93 5.00
CA GLN A 493 8.78 -16.38 4.80
C GLN A 493 10.17 -16.77 4.28
N ASN A 494 10.83 -17.69 4.97
CA ASN A 494 12.20 -18.19 4.70
C ASN A 494 13.30 -17.10 4.76
N VAL A 495 13.02 -15.93 5.34
CA VAL A 495 14.04 -14.90 5.56
C VAL A 495 14.83 -15.21 6.82
N THR A 496 16.15 -15.14 6.73
CA THR A 496 17.10 -15.36 7.83
C THR A 496 18.10 -14.21 7.91
N LEU A 497 18.74 -14.05 9.06
CA LEU A 497 19.78 -13.06 9.30
C LEU A 497 20.96 -13.72 10.02
N ASP A 498 22.11 -13.78 9.38
CA ASP A 498 23.36 -14.23 10.00
C ASP A 498 23.86 -13.17 11.00
N ARG A 499 24.24 -13.60 12.23
CA ARG A 499 24.74 -12.72 13.29
C ARG A 499 26.09 -13.18 13.81
#